data_d359c45b770f6f747280295e603ad552
#
_entry.id   d359c45b770f6f747280295e603ad552
#
_cell.length_a   1.000
_cell.length_b   1.000
_cell.length_c   1.000
_cell.angle_alpha   90.00
_cell.angle_beta   90.00
_cell.angle_gamma   90.00
#
_symmetry.space_group_name_H-M   'P 1'
#
loop_
_entity.id
_entity.type
_entity.pdbx_description
1 polymer ?
#
loop_
_entity_poly.entity_id
_entity_poly.type
_entity_poly.pdbx_seq_one_letter_code
_entity_poly.pdbx_strand_id
1 'polypeptide(L)'
;GTLSSFELSTGNTYPAIARPWGMNFWTPQTGKMGDGWQYVYTAHKIRGFKQTHQPSPWINDYGQFSIMPVVGKPEFNEDKRASWFSHKAEVAKPNYYRVYLADHDVVTEITPTERAAMFRFTFPESDNSYVIVDAFDRGSYVKIIPEENKIIGYTTRNSGGVHQNFSN
;
A
#
# COMPACT_ATOMS: atom_id res chain seq x y z
N GLY A 1 -0.93 5.98 -18.55
CA GLY A 1 -0.20 5.29 -17.87
C GLY A 1 -0.50 3.93 -17.24
N THR A 2 -1.42 3.84 -16.27
CA THR A 2 -1.63 2.59 -15.52
C THR A 2 -2.36 1.51 -16.33
N LEU A 3 -3.28 1.88 -17.21
CA LEU A 3 -3.86 0.98 -18.19
C LEU A 3 -2.93 0.88 -19.40
N SER A 4 -2.29 -0.26 -19.59
CA SER A 4 -1.24 -0.48 -20.58
C SER A 4 -1.28 -1.92 -21.11
N SER A 5 -0.45 -2.23 -22.10
CA SER A 5 -0.21 -3.59 -22.58
C SER A 5 1.13 -4.11 -22.10
N PHE A 6 1.38 -5.41 -22.28
CA PHE A 6 2.67 -6.02 -21.94
C PHE A 6 3.83 -5.36 -22.67
N GLU A 7 3.65 -5.03 -23.96
CA GLU A 7 4.66 -4.36 -24.78
C GLU A 7 5.01 -2.96 -24.27
N LEU A 8 4.07 -2.32 -23.58
CA LEU A 8 4.24 -1.00 -22.98
C LEU A 8 4.49 -1.06 -21.47
N SER A 9 5.04 -2.17 -20.99
CA SER A 9 5.42 -2.36 -19.59
C SER A 9 4.24 -2.25 -18.61
N THR A 10 3.13 -2.93 -18.91
CA THR A 10 2.01 -3.01 -17.96
C THR A 10 2.49 -3.49 -16.59
N GLY A 11 2.00 -2.89 -15.53
CA GLY A 11 2.41 -3.17 -14.15
C GLY A 11 3.62 -2.35 -13.66
N ASN A 12 4.42 -1.74 -14.53
CA ASN A 12 5.50 -0.84 -14.13
C ASN A 12 5.03 0.54 -13.72
N THR A 13 3.82 0.91 -14.06
CA THR A 13 3.25 2.22 -13.75
C THR A 13 2.10 2.04 -12.79
N TYR A 14 2.10 2.75 -11.69
CA TYR A 14 1.05 2.75 -10.69
C TYR A 14 0.53 4.15 -10.43
N PRO A 15 -0.65 4.34 -9.83
CA PRO A 15 -1.14 5.65 -9.40
C PRO A 15 -0.27 6.15 -8.24
N ALA A 16 0.78 6.87 -8.57
CA ALA A 16 1.71 7.41 -7.58
C ALA A 16 1.08 8.61 -6.86
N ILE A 17 0.77 8.42 -5.59
CA ILE A 17 0.26 9.46 -4.72
C ILE A 17 1.48 10.09 -4.03
N ALA A 18 1.92 11.24 -4.55
CA ALA A 18 3.12 11.93 -4.09
C ALA A 18 3.03 13.42 -4.40
N ARG A 19 3.75 14.24 -3.65
CA ARG A 19 3.95 15.65 -4.01
C ARG A 19 5.10 15.77 -5.01
N PRO A 20 5.11 16.82 -5.86
CA PRO A 20 6.29 17.14 -6.66
C PRO A 20 7.52 17.24 -5.75
N TRP A 21 8.60 16.57 -6.16
CA TRP A 21 9.85 16.50 -5.38
C TRP A 21 9.72 15.81 -4.01
N GLY A 22 8.61 15.12 -3.76
CA GLY A 22 8.41 14.34 -2.55
C GLY A 22 9.38 13.16 -2.48
N MET A 23 9.72 12.76 -1.26
CA MET A 23 10.62 11.64 -0.97
C MET A 23 9.88 10.36 -0.65
N ASN A 24 8.57 10.37 -0.75
CA ASN A 24 7.75 9.17 -0.58
C ASN A 24 6.60 9.16 -1.56
N PHE A 25 6.28 7.97 -2.04
CA PHE A 25 5.18 7.70 -2.94
C PHE A 25 4.29 6.66 -2.30
N TRP A 26 2.99 6.79 -2.48
CA TRP A 26 2.02 5.81 -2.02
C TRP A 26 1.24 5.28 -3.20
N THR A 27 0.84 4.02 -3.12
CA THR A 27 0.05 3.36 -4.16
C THR A 27 -0.87 2.31 -3.57
N PRO A 28 -2.08 2.13 -4.13
CA PRO A 28 -2.83 0.92 -3.86
C PRO A 28 -2.03 -0.30 -4.32
N GLN A 29 -2.08 -1.37 -3.54
CA GLN A 29 -1.43 -2.64 -3.82
C GLN A 29 -2.44 -3.63 -4.38
N THR A 30 -2.25 -4.08 -5.61
CA THR A 30 -3.05 -5.15 -6.21
C THR A 30 -2.29 -6.47 -6.30
N GLY A 31 -0.97 -6.44 -6.32
CA GLY A 31 -0.08 -7.59 -6.22
C GLY A 31 0.17 -8.04 -4.78
N LYS A 32 0.97 -9.07 -4.60
CA LYS A 32 1.38 -9.57 -3.28
C LYS A 32 2.54 -8.79 -2.70
N MET A 33 2.75 -8.93 -1.39
CA MET A 33 3.94 -8.43 -0.75
C MET A 33 5.18 -9.10 -1.37
N GLY A 34 6.15 -8.30 -1.80
CA GLY A 34 7.33 -8.79 -2.50
C GLY A 34 7.22 -8.84 -4.03
N ASP A 35 6.05 -8.66 -4.59
CA ASP A 35 5.89 -8.53 -6.03
C ASP A 35 6.52 -7.23 -6.53
N GLY A 36 7.25 -7.30 -7.65
CA GLY A 36 7.74 -6.12 -8.35
C GLY A 36 6.60 -5.29 -8.98
N TRP A 37 5.49 -5.93 -9.27
CA TRP A 37 4.29 -5.32 -9.83
C TRP A 37 3.31 -4.93 -8.72
N GLN A 38 3.45 -3.76 -8.17
CA GLN A 38 2.64 -3.31 -7.04
C GLN A 38 1.18 -3.05 -7.43
N TYR A 39 0.96 -2.62 -8.67
CA TYR A 39 -0.35 -2.27 -9.17
C TYR A 39 -0.54 -2.73 -10.61
N VAL A 40 -1.67 -3.40 -10.86
CA VAL A 40 -2.13 -3.74 -12.20
C VAL A 40 -3.53 -3.19 -12.37
N TYR A 41 -3.75 -2.34 -13.37
CA TYR A 41 -5.03 -1.64 -13.58
C TYR A 41 -6.22 -2.60 -13.76
N THR A 42 -6.01 -3.75 -14.38
CA THR A 42 -7.08 -4.75 -14.62
C THR A 42 -7.41 -5.60 -13.38
N ALA A 43 -6.67 -5.43 -12.29
CA ALA A 43 -6.99 -6.11 -11.03
C ALA A 43 -8.24 -5.50 -10.39
N HIS A 44 -8.99 -6.33 -9.68
CA HIS A 44 -10.28 -5.96 -9.08
C HIS A 44 -10.23 -5.89 -7.55
N LYS A 45 -9.08 -6.22 -6.94
CA LYS A 45 -8.91 -6.21 -5.49
C LYS A 45 -7.67 -5.44 -5.07
N ILE A 46 -7.83 -4.67 -4.00
CA ILE A 46 -6.75 -4.02 -3.28
C ILE A 46 -6.42 -4.84 -2.04
N ARG A 47 -5.12 -5.11 -1.80
CA ARG A 47 -4.59 -5.86 -0.66
C ARG A 47 -4.05 -4.96 0.45
N GLY A 48 -3.87 -3.68 0.14
CA GLY A 48 -3.35 -2.66 1.03
C GLY A 48 -2.87 -1.43 0.27
N PHE A 49 -2.23 -0.53 0.99
CA PHE A 49 -1.61 0.68 0.45
C PHE A 49 -0.14 0.67 0.84
N LYS A 50 0.74 0.69 -0.15
CA LYS A 50 2.19 0.59 0.02
C LYS A 50 2.87 1.95 -0.09
N GLN A 51 3.90 2.15 0.71
CA GLN A 51 4.88 3.19 0.49
C GLN A 51 5.97 2.68 -0.45
N THR A 52 6.42 3.54 -1.36
CA THR A 52 7.54 3.29 -2.27
C THR A 52 8.32 4.59 -2.47
N HIS A 53 9.56 4.53 -2.94
CA HIS A 53 10.40 5.71 -3.17
C HIS A 53 10.49 6.09 -4.64
N GLN A 54 10.07 5.24 -5.54
CA GLN A 54 10.20 5.46 -6.97
C GLN A 54 8.99 4.95 -7.75
N PRO A 55 8.72 5.57 -8.91
CA PRO A 55 7.55 5.23 -9.72
C PRO A 55 7.69 3.94 -10.53
N SER A 56 8.84 3.27 -10.51
CA SER A 56 9.07 2.03 -11.23
C SER A 56 9.68 0.93 -10.35
N PRO A 57 9.20 -0.31 -10.44
CA PRO A 57 9.67 -1.42 -9.62
C PRO A 57 11.00 -2.07 -10.07
N TRP A 58 11.66 -1.55 -11.09
CA TRP A 58 12.85 -2.19 -11.67
C TRP A 58 14.08 -2.25 -10.76
N ILE A 59 14.16 -1.45 -9.72
CA ILE A 59 15.32 -1.32 -8.85
C ILE A 59 14.94 -1.56 -7.39
N ASN A 60 14.36 -2.68 -7.06
CA ASN A 60 14.13 -3.15 -5.69
C ASN A 60 13.69 -2.11 -4.64
N ASP A 61 12.73 -1.26 -5.00
CA ASP A 61 12.12 -0.32 -4.07
C ASP A 61 10.60 -0.48 -4.07
N TYR A 62 10.14 -1.64 -3.63
CA TYR A 62 8.80 -2.13 -3.89
C TYR A 62 7.85 -2.01 -2.71
N GLY A 63 8.07 -1.04 -1.85
CA GLY A 63 7.26 -0.87 -0.66
C GLY A 63 7.54 -1.95 0.38
N GLN A 64 7.97 -1.52 1.53
CA GLN A 64 8.47 -2.41 2.57
C GLN A 64 7.42 -2.72 3.63
N PHE A 65 6.32 -2.02 3.58
CA PHE A 65 5.16 -2.28 4.40
C PHE A 65 3.89 -1.83 3.67
N SER A 66 2.77 -2.36 4.14
CA SER A 66 1.44 -2.07 3.62
C SER A 66 0.50 -1.72 4.77
N ILE A 67 -0.45 -0.84 4.53
CA ILE A 67 -1.50 -0.50 5.46
C ILE A 67 -2.84 -0.92 4.85
N MET A 68 -3.68 -1.66 5.60
CA MET A 68 -5.00 -2.07 5.14
C MET A 68 -6.04 -1.94 6.24
N PRO A 69 -7.12 -1.16 6.04
CA PRO A 69 -8.27 -1.20 6.93
C PRO A 69 -9.10 -2.45 6.68
N VAL A 70 -9.55 -3.09 7.74
CA VAL A 70 -10.42 -4.29 7.70
C VAL A 70 -11.51 -4.22 8.75
N VAL A 71 -12.65 -4.85 8.49
CA VAL A 71 -13.79 -4.94 9.41
C VAL A 71 -14.09 -6.40 9.69
N GLY A 72 -14.54 -6.68 10.90
CA GLY A 72 -14.98 -7.98 11.38
C GLY A 72 -13.91 -8.71 12.17
N LYS A 73 -12.79 -9.08 11.59
CA LYS A 73 -11.68 -9.73 12.30
C LYS A 73 -10.34 -9.25 11.74
N PRO A 74 -9.28 -9.22 12.56
CA PRO A 74 -7.94 -8.92 12.06
C PRO A 74 -7.49 -10.05 11.14
N GLU A 75 -7.40 -9.79 9.84
CA GLU A 75 -6.97 -10.76 8.85
C GLU A 75 -5.58 -10.38 8.32
N PHE A 76 -4.57 -11.19 8.64
CA PHE A 76 -3.19 -10.94 8.27
C PHE A 76 -2.80 -11.52 6.91
N ASN A 77 -3.58 -12.47 6.41
CA ASN A 77 -3.35 -13.00 5.06
C ASN A 77 -3.80 -12.00 4.01
N GLU A 78 -2.88 -11.55 3.16
CA GLU A 78 -3.13 -10.50 2.18
C GLU A 78 -4.15 -10.87 1.09
N ASP A 79 -4.30 -12.13 0.74
CA ASP A 79 -5.31 -12.59 -0.21
C ASP A 79 -6.71 -12.59 0.42
N LYS A 80 -6.80 -12.94 1.72
CA LYS A 80 -8.07 -13.00 2.45
C LYS A 80 -8.59 -11.62 2.85
N ARG A 81 -7.67 -10.67 3.16
CA ARG A 81 -8.07 -9.30 3.48
C ARG A 81 -8.31 -8.44 2.24
N ALA A 82 -7.93 -8.93 1.04
CA ALA A 82 -8.09 -8.18 -0.20
C ALA A 82 -9.55 -7.81 -0.46
N SER A 83 -9.80 -6.55 -0.79
CA SER A 83 -11.13 -6.01 -1.01
C SER A 83 -11.38 -5.62 -2.46
N TRP A 84 -12.56 -5.91 -2.95
CA TRP A 84 -13.05 -5.41 -4.23
C TRP A 84 -13.11 -3.89 -4.23
N PHE A 85 -12.76 -3.31 -5.36
CA PHE A 85 -12.91 -1.88 -5.63
C PHE A 85 -13.35 -1.63 -7.07
N SER A 86 -13.73 -0.39 -7.36
CA SER A 86 -14.13 -0.01 -8.71
C SER A 86 -13.42 1.27 -9.13
N HIS A 87 -12.79 1.27 -10.30
CA HIS A 87 -12.20 2.47 -10.91
C HIS A 87 -13.20 3.59 -11.15
N LYS A 88 -14.50 3.27 -11.29
CA LYS A 88 -15.56 4.30 -11.43
C LYS A 88 -15.80 5.09 -10.15
N ALA A 89 -15.48 4.49 -9.01
CA ALA A 89 -15.59 5.11 -7.68
C ALA A 89 -14.23 5.50 -7.08
N GLU A 90 -13.14 5.27 -7.82
CA GLU A 90 -11.79 5.64 -7.46
C GLU A 90 -11.50 7.08 -7.86
N VAL A 91 -10.81 7.83 -7.01
CA VAL A 91 -10.24 9.13 -7.34
C VAL A 91 -8.73 9.01 -7.19
N ALA A 92 -8.00 9.12 -8.30
CA ALA A 92 -6.54 9.05 -8.32
C ALA A 92 -5.98 10.36 -8.89
N LYS A 93 -5.43 11.20 -8.00
CA LYS A 93 -4.70 12.42 -8.31
C LYS A 93 -3.34 12.37 -7.63
N PRO A 94 -2.32 13.05 -8.12
CA PRO A 94 -1.00 13.02 -7.48
C PRO A 94 -1.03 13.40 -5.99
N ASN A 95 -1.86 14.34 -5.61
CA ASN A 95 -1.96 14.87 -4.25
C ASN A 95 -3.15 14.34 -3.44
N TYR A 96 -3.94 13.44 -4.01
CA TYR A 96 -5.11 12.89 -3.33
C TYR A 96 -5.57 11.58 -3.97
N TYR A 97 -5.77 10.59 -3.15
CA TYR A 97 -6.35 9.32 -3.54
C TYR A 97 -7.56 9.00 -2.67
N ARG A 98 -8.59 8.44 -3.27
CA ARG A 98 -9.78 7.95 -2.58
C ARG A 98 -10.30 6.69 -3.24
N VAL A 99 -10.63 5.69 -2.45
CA VAL A 99 -11.25 4.45 -2.92
C VAL A 99 -12.23 3.90 -1.88
N TYR A 100 -13.25 3.22 -2.33
CA TYR A 100 -14.16 2.43 -1.51
C TYR A 100 -13.78 0.95 -1.59
N LEU A 101 -13.56 0.35 -0.43
CA LEU A 101 -13.21 -1.05 -0.24
C LEU A 101 -14.47 -1.85 0.10
N ALA A 102 -15.04 -2.52 -0.89
CA ALA A 102 -16.39 -3.07 -0.82
C ALA A 102 -16.54 -4.24 0.19
N ASP A 103 -15.52 -5.09 0.33
CA ASP A 103 -15.59 -6.24 1.25
C ASP A 103 -15.50 -5.83 2.73
N HIS A 104 -15.03 -4.61 3.00
CA HIS A 104 -14.87 -4.08 4.36
C HIS A 104 -15.80 -2.89 4.64
N ASP A 105 -16.52 -2.40 3.63
CA ASP A 105 -17.36 -1.19 3.72
C ASP A 105 -16.56 0.03 4.22
N VAL A 106 -15.35 0.21 3.74
CA VAL A 106 -14.44 1.27 4.19
C VAL A 106 -14.11 2.22 3.05
N VAL A 107 -14.21 3.52 3.31
CA VAL A 107 -13.62 4.54 2.44
C VAL A 107 -12.21 4.84 2.93
N THR A 108 -11.24 4.69 2.04
CA THR A 108 -9.84 5.06 2.29
C THR A 108 -9.49 6.31 1.51
N GLU A 109 -8.88 7.28 2.17
CA GLU A 109 -8.35 8.50 1.58
C GLU A 109 -6.89 8.68 1.96
N ILE A 110 -6.08 9.15 1.01
CA ILE A 110 -4.64 9.37 1.20
C ILE A 110 -4.27 10.73 0.64
N THR A 111 -3.55 11.52 1.44
CA THR A 111 -2.96 12.80 1.02
C THR A 111 -1.49 12.82 1.40
N PRO A 112 -0.57 12.98 0.44
CA PRO A 112 0.87 12.97 0.70
C PRO A 112 1.37 14.33 1.13
N THR A 113 2.45 14.30 1.90
CA THR A 113 3.37 15.44 2.09
C THR A 113 4.71 15.13 1.40
N GLU A 114 5.73 15.92 1.62
CA GLU A 114 7.05 15.66 1.05
C GLU A 114 7.70 14.37 1.58
N ARG A 115 7.44 14.02 2.84
CA ARG A 115 8.10 12.89 3.54
C ARG A 115 7.14 11.97 4.29
N ALA A 116 5.85 12.26 4.26
CA ALA A 116 4.84 11.51 4.98
C ALA A 116 3.53 11.46 4.19
N ALA A 117 2.53 10.76 4.70
CA ALA A 117 1.17 10.83 4.19
C ALA A 117 0.17 10.84 5.34
N MET A 118 -0.95 11.48 5.12
CA MET A 118 -2.13 11.38 5.96
C MET A 118 -3.07 10.34 5.35
N PHE A 119 -3.47 9.40 6.16
CA PHE A 119 -4.53 8.43 5.85
C PHE A 119 -5.78 8.76 6.65
N ARG A 120 -6.93 8.65 5.99
CA ARG A 120 -8.23 8.67 6.64
C ARG A 120 -9.00 7.42 6.22
N PHE A 121 -9.42 6.64 7.21
CA PHE A 121 -10.28 5.50 7.02
C PHE A 121 -11.65 5.81 7.62
N THR A 122 -12.69 5.79 6.79
CA THR A 122 -14.07 5.93 7.23
C THR A 122 -14.66 4.53 7.27
N PHE A 123 -14.79 3.99 8.49
CA PHE A 123 -15.37 2.69 8.75
C PHE A 123 -16.89 2.76 8.88
N PRO A 124 -17.61 1.67 8.62
CA PRO A 124 -18.99 1.55 9.03
C PRO A 124 -19.08 1.53 10.57
N GLU A 125 -20.28 1.66 11.10
CA GLU A 125 -20.51 1.47 12.54
C GLU A 125 -20.21 0.02 12.92
N SER A 126 -19.14 -0.20 13.66
CA SER A 126 -18.65 -1.54 14.05
C SER A 126 -17.67 -1.45 15.20
N ASP A 127 -17.85 -2.33 16.18
CA ASP A 127 -16.88 -2.53 17.27
C ASP A 127 -15.62 -3.29 16.83
N ASN A 128 -15.61 -3.82 15.60
CA ASN A 128 -14.57 -4.67 15.06
C ASN A 128 -13.91 -4.03 13.84
N SER A 129 -13.39 -2.82 14.01
CA SER A 129 -12.65 -2.08 12.99
C SER A 129 -11.15 -2.08 13.28
N TYR A 130 -10.34 -2.46 12.31
CA TYR A 130 -8.90 -2.64 12.48
C TYR A 130 -8.12 -1.97 11.35
N VAL A 131 -6.91 -1.55 11.66
CA VAL A 131 -5.91 -1.18 10.67
C VAL A 131 -4.75 -2.15 10.78
N ILE A 132 -4.54 -2.93 9.73
CA ILE A 132 -3.42 -3.87 9.63
C ILE A 132 -2.20 -3.11 9.10
N VAL A 133 -1.11 -3.16 9.84
CA VAL A 133 0.22 -2.76 9.38
C VAL A 133 0.99 -4.04 9.07
N ASP A 134 1.20 -4.29 7.80
CA ASP A 134 1.84 -5.48 7.29
C ASP A 134 3.26 -5.13 6.84
N ALA A 135 4.23 -5.46 7.68
CA ALA A 135 5.64 -5.30 7.37
C ALA A 135 6.14 -6.55 6.64
N PHE A 136 7.12 -6.37 5.76
CA PHE A 136 7.70 -7.47 5.01
C PHE A 136 8.18 -8.61 5.94
N ASP A 137 7.84 -9.86 5.63
CA ASP A 137 7.99 -11.05 6.48
C ASP A 137 9.43 -11.43 6.84
N ARG A 138 10.43 -10.81 6.21
CA ARG A 138 11.84 -11.12 6.39
C ARG A 138 12.61 -9.91 6.95
N GLY A 139 13.07 -10.04 8.19
CA GLY A 139 13.91 -9.04 8.83
C GLY A 139 13.15 -7.76 9.19
N SER A 140 11.86 -7.86 9.48
CA SER A 140 11.04 -6.75 9.92
C SER A 140 10.81 -6.77 11.42
N TYR A 141 10.63 -5.60 12.00
CA TYR A 141 10.26 -5.39 13.38
C TYR A 141 9.18 -4.31 13.46
N VAL A 142 8.15 -4.56 14.27
CA VAL A 142 7.07 -3.61 14.54
C VAL A 142 6.83 -3.53 16.04
N LYS A 143 6.72 -2.31 16.57
CA LYS A 143 6.40 -2.04 17.98
C LYS A 143 5.27 -1.04 18.07
N ILE A 144 4.25 -1.37 18.85
CA ILE A 144 3.17 -0.46 19.21
C ILE A 144 3.53 0.24 20.52
N ILE A 145 3.37 1.55 20.57
CA ILE A 145 3.61 2.42 21.75
C ILE A 145 2.28 3.13 22.05
N PRO A 146 1.36 2.50 22.81
CA PRO A 146 0.02 3.01 22.99
C PRO A 146 -0.02 4.37 23.68
N GLU A 147 0.87 4.62 24.62
CA GLU A 147 0.98 5.87 25.37
C GLU A 147 1.36 7.08 24.51
N GLU A 148 1.98 6.84 23.35
CA GLU A 148 2.31 7.85 22.35
C GLU A 148 1.36 7.83 21.13
N ASN A 149 0.37 6.94 21.10
CA ASN A 149 -0.46 6.66 19.92
C ASN A 149 0.38 6.42 18.66
N LYS A 150 1.41 5.57 18.77
CA LYS A 150 2.46 5.46 17.78
C LYS A 150 2.82 4.02 17.49
N ILE A 151 3.12 3.75 16.22
CA ILE A 151 3.71 2.50 15.77
C ILE A 151 5.06 2.84 15.16
N ILE A 152 6.09 2.13 15.57
CA ILE A 152 7.43 2.24 14.99
C ILE A 152 7.88 0.89 14.46
N GLY A 153 8.78 0.91 13.49
CA GLY A 153 9.30 -0.32 12.93
C GLY A 153 10.44 -0.07 11.96
N TYR A 154 11.04 -1.17 11.57
CA TYR A 154 12.03 -1.18 10.50
C TYR A 154 11.95 -2.49 9.72
N THR A 155 12.50 -2.49 8.52
CA THR A 155 12.76 -3.70 7.74
C THR A 155 14.20 -3.65 7.24
N THR A 156 14.87 -4.79 7.27
CA THR A 156 16.26 -4.93 6.83
C THR A 156 16.36 -5.47 5.40
N ARG A 157 15.25 -5.77 4.77
CA ARG A 157 15.21 -6.34 3.43
C ARG A 157 14.24 -5.59 2.53
N ASN A 158 14.61 -5.50 1.27
CA ASN A 158 13.70 -5.02 0.23
C ASN A 158 12.59 -6.02 -0.02
N SER A 159 11.43 -5.52 -0.35
CA SER A 159 10.31 -6.33 -0.80
C SER A 159 10.49 -6.92 -2.22
N GLY A 160 11.51 -6.55 -2.94
CA GLY A 160 11.85 -7.08 -4.27
C GLY A 160 12.99 -8.08 -4.21
N GLY A 161 12.70 -9.30 -4.58
CA GLY A 161 13.41 -10.56 -4.42
C GLY A 161 14.88 -10.74 -4.81
N VAL A 162 15.70 -9.73 -4.91
CA VAL A 162 17.15 -9.91 -5.07
C VAL A 162 17.82 -9.70 -3.72
N HIS A 163 18.39 -10.77 -3.19
CA HIS A 163 19.21 -10.75 -1.99
C HIS A 163 20.50 -9.96 -2.24
N GLN A 164 20.47 -8.67 -2.10
CA GLN A 164 21.69 -7.93 -1.90
C GLN A 164 21.93 -7.88 -0.39
N ASN A 165 22.92 -8.61 0.07
CA ASN A 165 23.48 -8.43 1.39
C ASN A 165 24.18 -7.08 1.41
N PHE A 166 23.47 -6.02 1.73
CA PHE A 166 24.12 -4.82 2.20
C PHE A 166 24.41 -5.05 3.68
N SER A 167 25.62 -5.57 3.96
CA SER A 167 26.20 -5.43 5.28
C SER A 167 26.59 -3.95 5.45
N ASN A 168 25.88 -3.22 6.26
CA ASN A 168 26.38 -2.03 6.92
C ASN A 168 26.87 -2.41 8.30
#